data_ca54a7cc8dafc2d44af54093ce8ffa31
#
_entry.id   ca54a7cc8dafc2d44af54093ce8ffa31
#
_cell.length_a   1.000
_cell.length_b   1.000
_cell.length_c   1.000
_cell.angle_alpha   90.00
_cell.angle_beta   90.00
_cell.angle_gamma   90.00
#
_symmetry.space_group_name_H-M   'P 1'
#
loop_
_entity.id
_entity.type
_entity.pdbx_description
1 polymer ?
#
loop_
_entity_poly.entity_id
_entity_poly.type
_entity_poly.pdbx_seq_one_letter_code
_entity_poly.pdbx_strand_id
1 'polypeptide(L)'
;MQYRNIAATTITNRTTDIMMKKYLMLYAFLMTALSLFAREDRVSNFEQLMRLPRIAETDMVSYPGGKCMMYRLYLRDKDLSHTPFSVSRPADFLSPRSIERRKRQNLPIDVTDLPVAPAYEQAVSEAGIEIVGKSKWNNTLLVRIHKEKELRKLDDLDFITRKMKV
;
A
#
# COMPACT_ATOMS: atom_id res chain seq x y z
N MET A 1 32.65 50.37 49.79
CA MET A 1 31.70 50.47 48.62
C MET A 1 31.55 49.21 47.76
N GLN A 2 32.10 48.09 48.15
CA GLN A 2 32.16 46.83 47.29
C GLN A 2 31.01 45.85 47.51
N TYR A 3 30.31 45.89 48.62
CA TYR A 3 29.24 44.91 48.95
C TYR A 3 27.87 45.17 48.28
N ARG A 4 27.65 46.41 47.76
CA ARG A 4 26.38 46.71 47.07
C ARG A 4 26.25 46.13 45.66
N ASN A 5 27.35 45.91 44.98
CA ASN A 5 27.34 45.42 43.59
C ASN A 5 27.15 43.89 43.50
N ILE A 6 27.58 43.11 44.52
CA ILE A 6 27.44 41.67 44.52
C ILE A 6 25.98 41.22 44.69
N ALA A 7 25.22 41.92 45.56
CA ALA A 7 23.81 41.59 45.77
C ALA A 7 22.93 41.89 44.56
N ALA A 8 23.21 43.00 43.84
CA ALA A 8 22.46 43.34 42.63
C ALA A 8 22.69 42.34 41.49
N THR A 9 23.92 41.87 41.30
CA THR A 9 24.26 40.87 40.25
C THR A 9 23.65 39.50 40.52
N THR A 10 23.57 39.11 41.80
CA THR A 10 22.98 37.81 42.20
C THR A 10 21.45 37.82 42.04
N ILE A 11 20.79 38.94 42.28
CA ILE A 11 19.34 39.07 42.09
C ILE A 11 18.97 39.08 40.61
N THR A 12 19.73 39.79 39.76
CA THR A 12 19.50 39.77 38.30
C THR A 12 19.72 38.40 37.68
N ASN A 13 20.72 37.64 38.08
CA ASN A 13 20.94 36.28 37.60
C ASN A 13 19.83 35.32 38.04
N ARG A 14 19.28 35.50 39.23
CA ARG A 14 18.19 34.66 39.73
C ARG A 14 16.85 34.90 39.01
N THR A 15 16.57 36.17 38.66
CA THR A 15 15.37 36.54 37.91
C THR A 15 15.45 36.12 36.46
N THR A 16 16.61 36.23 35.82
CA THR A 16 16.81 35.74 34.44
C THR A 16 16.71 34.20 34.37
N ASP A 17 17.23 33.47 35.34
CA ASP A 17 17.13 32.02 35.40
C ASP A 17 15.67 31.53 35.58
N ILE A 18 14.90 32.22 36.42
CA ILE A 18 13.48 31.93 36.61
C ILE A 18 12.66 32.24 35.34
N MET A 19 12.96 33.32 34.66
CA MET A 19 12.32 33.69 33.40
C MET A 19 12.65 32.68 32.30
N MET A 20 13.91 32.32 32.14
CA MET A 20 14.35 31.29 31.18
C MET A 20 13.65 29.92 31.41
N LYS A 21 13.53 29.50 32.66
CA LYS A 21 12.82 28.25 33.01
C LYS A 21 11.33 28.31 32.65
N LYS A 22 10.68 29.46 32.87
CA LYS A 22 9.28 29.68 32.49
C LYS A 22 9.10 29.61 30.97
N TYR A 23 9.96 30.25 30.20
CA TYR A 23 9.90 30.20 28.73
C TYR A 23 10.21 28.80 28.19
N LEU A 24 11.14 28.08 28.79
CA LEU A 24 11.45 26.68 28.41
C LEU A 24 10.25 25.76 28.68
N MET A 25 9.59 25.92 29.83
CA MET A 25 8.36 25.16 30.14
C MET A 25 7.21 25.47 29.17
N LEU A 26 7.04 26.77 28.84
CA LEU A 26 6.00 27.18 27.89
C LEU A 26 6.27 26.64 26.49
N TYR A 27 7.54 26.66 26.05
CA TYR A 27 7.95 26.11 24.79
C TYR A 27 7.74 24.56 24.72
N ALA A 28 8.10 23.85 25.79
CA ALA A 28 7.88 22.42 25.88
C ALA A 28 6.38 22.09 25.84
N PHE A 29 5.54 22.85 26.53
CA PHE A 29 4.09 22.69 26.51
C PHE A 29 3.49 22.99 25.13
N LEU A 30 3.98 24.02 24.44
CA LEU A 30 3.54 24.36 23.08
C LEU A 30 3.91 23.25 22.08
N MET A 31 5.11 22.68 22.20
CA MET A 31 5.57 21.58 21.34
C MET A 31 4.78 20.28 21.58
N THR A 32 4.43 19.97 22.82
CA THR A 32 3.58 18.81 23.13
C THR A 32 2.15 19.00 22.62
N ALA A 33 1.58 20.20 22.77
CA ALA A 33 0.27 20.53 22.22
C ALA A 33 0.24 20.40 20.68
N LEU A 34 1.28 20.92 20.00
CA LEU A 34 1.39 20.84 18.54
C LEU A 34 1.52 19.39 18.05
N SER A 35 2.25 18.54 18.79
CA SER A 35 2.38 17.12 18.45
C SER A 35 1.09 16.32 18.65
N LEU A 36 0.27 16.69 19.62
CA LEU A 36 -1.04 16.09 19.85
C LEU A 36 -2.03 16.48 18.73
N PHE A 37 -2.05 17.75 18.31
CA PHE A 37 -2.87 18.19 17.18
C PHE A 37 -2.49 17.48 15.87
N ALA A 38 -1.19 17.37 15.57
CA ALA A 38 -0.72 16.67 14.37
C ALA A 38 -1.02 15.16 14.38
N ARG A 39 -1.23 14.58 15.56
CA ARG A 39 -1.61 13.16 15.71
C ARG A 39 -3.10 12.92 15.50
N GLU A 40 -3.93 13.86 15.93
CA GLU A 40 -5.38 13.77 15.83
C GLU A 40 -5.85 13.83 14.37
N ASP A 41 -5.26 14.71 13.56
CA ASP A 41 -5.57 14.81 12.13
C ASP A 41 -5.19 13.56 11.33
N ARG A 42 -4.11 12.85 11.69
CA ARG A 42 -3.73 11.60 11.03
C ARG A 42 -4.67 10.44 11.36
N VAL A 43 -5.15 10.37 12.60
CA VAL A 43 -6.08 9.32 13.02
C VAL A 43 -7.46 9.54 12.40
N SER A 44 -7.94 10.78 12.36
CA SER A 44 -9.23 11.11 11.75
C SER A 44 -9.26 10.84 10.25
N ASN A 45 -8.17 11.16 9.54
CA ASN A 45 -8.05 10.86 8.10
C ASN A 45 -8.02 9.35 7.82
N PHE A 46 -7.32 8.57 8.66
CA PHE A 46 -7.29 7.12 8.51
C PHE A 46 -8.67 6.49 8.81
N GLU A 47 -9.35 6.95 9.86
CA GLU A 47 -10.71 6.52 10.17
C GLU A 47 -11.73 6.94 9.10
N GLN A 48 -11.60 8.13 8.51
CA GLN A 48 -12.41 8.56 7.39
C GLN A 48 -12.17 7.70 6.14
N LEU A 49 -10.91 7.34 5.85
CA LEU A 49 -10.59 6.43 4.75
C LEU A 49 -11.18 5.03 4.96
N MET A 50 -11.21 4.56 6.21
CA MET A 50 -11.82 3.27 6.57
C MET A 50 -13.35 3.30 6.57
N ARG A 51 -13.95 4.50 6.72
CA ARG A 51 -15.39 4.73 6.66
C ARG A 51 -15.90 5.05 5.25
N LEU A 52 -15.01 5.10 4.25
CA LEU A 52 -15.48 5.12 2.87
C LEU A 52 -16.47 3.95 2.72
N PRO A 53 -17.71 4.21 2.28
CA PRO A 53 -18.68 3.15 2.15
C PRO A 53 -17.99 2.05 1.33
N ARG A 54 -17.90 0.85 1.90
CA ARG A 54 -17.63 -0.34 1.08
C ARG A 54 -18.58 -0.18 -0.08
N ILE A 55 -18.00 -0.05 -1.29
CA ILE A 55 -18.80 0.09 -2.51
C ILE A 55 -19.94 -0.89 -2.34
N ALA A 56 -21.16 -0.34 -2.20
CA ALA A 56 -22.34 -1.15 -1.98
C ALA A 56 -22.25 -2.28 -3.00
N GLU A 57 -22.56 -3.52 -2.59
CA GLU A 57 -22.60 -4.67 -3.47
C GLU A 57 -23.58 -4.40 -4.61
N THR A 58 -23.16 -3.55 -5.54
CA THR A 58 -23.84 -3.42 -6.81
C THR A 58 -23.45 -4.66 -7.59
N ASP A 59 -24.40 -5.56 -7.75
CA ASP A 59 -24.17 -6.84 -8.44
C ASP A 59 -23.56 -6.66 -9.82
N MET A 60 -23.81 -5.53 -10.45
CA MET A 60 -23.31 -5.23 -11.79
C MET A 60 -22.83 -3.78 -11.88
N VAL A 61 -21.63 -3.57 -12.37
CA VAL A 61 -21.08 -2.24 -12.66
C VAL A 61 -21.26 -1.94 -14.15
N SER A 62 -21.70 -0.73 -14.46
CA SER A 62 -21.86 -0.28 -15.85
C SER A 62 -20.54 0.25 -16.39
N TYR A 63 -20.02 -0.37 -17.44
CA TYR A 63 -18.81 0.02 -18.16
C TYR A 63 -19.16 0.36 -19.61
N PRO A 64 -18.25 0.99 -20.38
CA PRO A 64 -18.47 1.25 -21.81
C PRO A 64 -18.84 0.01 -22.64
N GLY A 65 -18.46 -1.20 -22.18
CA GLY A 65 -18.82 -2.49 -22.79
C GLY A 65 -20.10 -3.12 -22.24
N GLY A 66 -20.91 -2.41 -21.45
CA GLY A 66 -22.14 -2.91 -20.83
C GLY A 66 -22.00 -3.27 -19.36
N LYS A 67 -23.09 -3.84 -18.80
CA LYS A 67 -23.10 -4.27 -17.39
C LYS A 67 -22.30 -5.57 -17.24
N CYS A 68 -21.41 -5.61 -16.27
CA CYS A 68 -20.62 -6.80 -15.95
C CYS A 68 -20.32 -6.88 -14.44
N MET A 69 -19.95 -8.04 -14.00
CA MET A 69 -19.40 -8.28 -12.65
C MET A 69 -17.88 -8.36 -12.74
N MET A 70 -17.21 -7.80 -11.76
CA MET A 70 -15.75 -7.89 -11.66
C MET A 70 -15.38 -8.93 -10.62
N TYR A 71 -14.48 -9.82 -10.98
CA TYR A 71 -13.95 -10.83 -10.07
C TYR A 71 -12.44 -10.80 -10.03
N ARG A 72 -11.89 -10.96 -8.83
CA ARG A 72 -10.47 -11.18 -8.61
C ARG A 72 -10.22 -12.65 -8.41
N LEU A 73 -9.40 -13.23 -9.27
CA LEU A 73 -8.96 -14.61 -9.22
C LEU A 73 -7.62 -14.66 -8.50
N TYR A 74 -7.52 -15.43 -7.42
CA TYR A 74 -6.27 -15.69 -6.70
C TYR A 74 -5.66 -16.96 -7.25
N LEU A 75 -4.41 -16.87 -7.67
CA LEU A 75 -3.69 -17.98 -8.30
C LEU A 75 -2.82 -18.70 -7.26
N ARG A 76 -2.66 -20.00 -7.42
CA ARG A 76 -1.92 -20.88 -6.52
C ARG A 76 -0.46 -20.47 -6.40
N ASP A 77 0.20 -20.26 -7.54
CA ASP A 77 1.63 -19.99 -7.62
C ASP A 77 1.97 -19.16 -8.87
N LYS A 78 3.24 -19.06 -9.19
CA LYS A 78 3.78 -18.38 -10.38
C LYS A 78 4.16 -19.34 -11.50
N ASP A 79 3.83 -20.62 -11.37
CA ASP A 79 4.17 -21.68 -12.32
C ASP A 79 5.63 -21.60 -12.77
N LEU A 80 6.55 -21.78 -11.83
CA LEU A 80 7.98 -21.65 -12.07
C LEU A 80 8.52 -22.64 -13.10
N SER A 81 7.77 -23.73 -13.36
CA SER A 81 8.16 -24.77 -14.31
C SER A 81 7.93 -24.37 -15.78
N HIS A 82 6.92 -23.52 -16.03
CA HIS A 82 6.51 -23.14 -17.39
C HIS A 82 6.61 -21.62 -17.66
N THR A 83 7.04 -20.83 -16.67
CA THR A 83 7.26 -19.41 -16.89
C THR A 83 8.52 -19.15 -17.70
N PRO A 84 8.51 -18.24 -18.69
CA PRO A 84 9.71 -17.84 -19.43
C PRO A 84 10.62 -16.93 -18.60
N PHE A 85 10.14 -16.45 -17.44
CA PHE A 85 10.85 -15.50 -16.59
C PHE A 85 11.70 -16.21 -15.54
N SER A 86 12.89 -15.66 -15.27
CA SER A 86 13.79 -16.15 -14.23
C SER A 86 14.27 -15.04 -13.34
N VAL A 87 14.31 -15.29 -12.03
CA VAL A 87 14.87 -14.34 -11.04
C VAL A 87 16.32 -13.95 -11.37
N SER A 88 17.08 -14.85 -12.01
CA SER A 88 18.46 -14.58 -12.47
C SER A 88 18.52 -13.58 -13.64
N ARG A 89 17.43 -13.31 -14.33
CA ARG A 89 17.34 -12.36 -15.44
C ARG A 89 16.26 -11.30 -15.18
N PRO A 90 16.46 -10.44 -14.19
CA PRO A 90 15.43 -9.48 -13.79
C PRO A 90 15.09 -8.44 -14.86
N ALA A 91 15.97 -8.21 -15.82
CA ALA A 91 15.72 -7.28 -16.92
C ALA A 91 14.56 -7.74 -17.83
N ASP A 92 14.19 -9.02 -17.83
CA ASP A 92 13.10 -9.55 -18.65
C ASP A 92 11.71 -9.12 -18.11
N PHE A 93 11.62 -8.72 -16.84
CA PHE A 93 10.32 -8.40 -16.20
C PHE A 93 10.34 -7.17 -15.28
N LEU A 94 11.51 -6.59 -15.02
CA LEU A 94 11.64 -5.36 -14.25
C LEU A 94 12.28 -4.25 -15.08
N SER A 95 11.81 -3.03 -14.89
CA SER A 95 12.45 -1.88 -15.51
C SER A 95 13.85 -1.62 -14.93
N PRO A 96 14.79 -1.05 -15.71
CA PRO A 96 16.12 -0.69 -15.22
C PRO A 96 16.06 0.17 -13.94
N ARG A 97 15.12 1.11 -13.89
CA ARG A 97 14.89 1.98 -12.72
C ARG A 97 14.47 1.18 -11.48
N SER A 98 13.66 0.13 -11.65
CA SER A 98 13.22 -0.73 -10.55
C SER A 98 14.37 -1.57 -10.02
N ILE A 99 15.20 -2.11 -10.90
CA ILE A 99 16.40 -2.88 -10.54
C ILE A 99 17.38 -2.00 -9.77
N GLU A 100 17.68 -0.81 -10.28
CA GLU A 100 18.59 0.14 -9.64
C GLU A 100 18.09 0.60 -8.26
N ARG A 101 16.78 0.87 -8.13
CA ARG A 101 16.17 1.22 -6.85
C ARG A 101 16.35 0.10 -5.81
N ARG A 102 16.10 -1.16 -6.19
CA ARG A 102 16.27 -2.32 -5.31
C ARG A 102 17.72 -2.49 -4.88
N LYS A 103 18.65 -2.34 -5.83
CA LYS A 103 20.09 -2.40 -5.56
C LYS A 103 20.50 -1.35 -4.53
N ARG A 104 20.06 -0.10 -4.67
CA ARG A 104 20.34 0.98 -3.71
C ARG A 104 19.74 0.73 -2.33
N GLN A 105 18.60 0.06 -2.27
CA GLN A 105 17.90 -0.26 -1.03
C GLN A 105 18.28 -1.61 -0.43
N ASN A 106 19.24 -2.32 -1.04
CA ASN A 106 19.68 -3.67 -0.63
C ASN A 106 18.51 -4.68 -0.58
N LEU A 107 17.50 -4.51 -1.46
CA LEU A 107 16.36 -5.40 -1.55
C LEU A 107 16.62 -6.50 -2.58
N PRO A 108 16.54 -7.78 -2.21
CA PRO A 108 16.69 -8.87 -3.17
C PRO A 108 15.55 -8.87 -4.19
N ILE A 109 15.83 -9.40 -5.37
CA ILE A 109 14.83 -9.74 -6.36
C ILE A 109 14.49 -11.21 -6.17
N ASP A 110 13.22 -11.52 -5.98
CA ASP A 110 12.76 -12.87 -5.65
C ASP A 110 11.56 -13.30 -6.51
N VAL A 111 11.02 -14.48 -6.22
CA VAL A 111 9.89 -15.08 -6.94
C VAL A 111 8.64 -14.18 -6.91
N THR A 112 8.45 -13.37 -5.87
CA THR A 112 7.28 -12.48 -5.77
C THR A 112 7.31 -11.36 -6.80
N ASP A 113 8.49 -11.04 -7.34
CA ASP A 113 8.68 -10.04 -8.38
C ASP A 113 8.30 -10.52 -9.78
N LEU A 114 8.26 -11.83 -9.99
CA LEU A 114 7.87 -12.40 -11.27
C LEU A 114 6.46 -11.97 -11.66
N PRO A 115 6.18 -11.79 -12.94
CA PRO A 115 4.81 -11.61 -13.45
C PRO A 115 3.89 -12.77 -13.07
N VAL A 116 2.61 -12.58 -13.26
CA VAL A 116 1.65 -13.69 -13.27
C VAL A 116 2.06 -14.67 -14.38
N ALA A 117 1.91 -15.97 -14.13
CA ALA A 117 2.28 -16.98 -15.08
C ALA A 117 1.52 -16.81 -16.41
N PRO A 118 2.20 -16.67 -17.56
CA PRO A 118 1.54 -16.51 -18.87
C PRO A 118 0.60 -17.68 -19.22
N ALA A 119 0.96 -18.89 -18.81
CA ALA A 119 0.13 -20.07 -19.02
C ALA A 119 -1.24 -19.95 -18.32
N TYR A 120 -1.28 -19.38 -17.14
CA TYR A 120 -2.54 -19.14 -16.41
C TYR A 120 -3.37 -18.03 -17.06
N GLU A 121 -2.71 -16.95 -17.53
CA GLU A 121 -3.41 -15.90 -18.29
C GLU A 121 -4.04 -16.47 -19.56
N GLN A 122 -3.29 -17.31 -20.28
CA GLN A 122 -3.75 -17.95 -21.51
C GLN A 122 -4.94 -18.89 -21.22
N ALA A 123 -4.84 -19.74 -20.20
CA ALA A 123 -5.92 -20.69 -19.85
C ALA A 123 -7.23 -19.94 -19.47
N VAL A 124 -7.14 -18.84 -18.73
CA VAL A 124 -8.31 -18.00 -18.41
C VAL A 124 -8.90 -17.37 -19.67
N SER A 125 -8.05 -16.89 -20.58
CA SER A 125 -8.49 -16.30 -21.86
C SER A 125 -9.12 -17.35 -22.78
N GLU A 126 -8.57 -18.56 -22.84
CA GLU A 126 -9.11 -19.69 -23.61
C GLU A 126 -10.47 -20.17 -23.08
N ALA A 127 -10.71 -20.04 -21.76
CA ALA A 127 -12.04 -20.22 -21.18
C ALA A 127 -13.07 -19.17 -21.65
N GLY A 128 -12.63 -18.16 -22.42
CA GLY A 128 -13.45 -17.07 -22.92
C GLY A 128 -13.75 -16.00 -21.90
N ILE A 129 -12.87 -15.83 -20.92
CA ILE A 129 -12.99 -14.84 -19.85
C ILE A 129 -12.04 -13.65 -20.14
N GLU A 130 -12.60 -12.44 -20.12
CA GLU A 130 -11.82 -11.22 -20.35
C GLU A 130 -11.00 -10.85 -19.12
N ILE A 131 -9.67 -10.78 -19.27
CA ILE A 131 -8.74 -10.29 -18.25
C ILE A 131 -8.60 -8.78 -18.42
N VAL A 132 -8.97 -8.00 -17.41
CA VAL A 132 -8.91 -6.53 -17.42
C VAL A 132 -7.77 -5.97 -16.57
N GLY A 133 -7.15 -6.81 -15.75
CA GLY A 133 -6.02 -6.40 -14.94
C GLY A 133 -5.30 -7.56 -14.30
N LYS A 134 -4.07 -7.31 -13.90
CA LYS A 134 -3.23 -8.31 -13.22
C LYS A 134 -2.36 -7.67 -12.15
N SER A 135 -2.14 -8.39 -11.07
CA SER A 135 -1.27 -7.98 -9.98
C SER A 135 -0.23 -9.06 -9.69
N LYS A 136 1.02 -8.74 -9.99
CA LYS A 136 2.13 -9.66 -9.70
C LYS A 136 2.37 -9.84 -8.20
N TRP A 137 2.13 -8.80 -7.41
CA TRP A 137 2.37 -8.83 -5.96
C TRP A 137 1.40 -9.74 -5.21
N ASN A 138 0.13 -9.67 -5.59
CA ASN A 138 -0.92 -10.49 -4.98
C ASN A 138 -1.13 -11.82 -5.73
N ASN A 139 -0.42 -12.02 -6.82
CA ASN A 139 -0.60 -13.14 -7.75
C ASN A 139 -2.06 -13.32 -8.14
N THR A 140 -2.67 -12.26 -8.69
CA THR A 140 -4.10 -12.25 -9.02
C THR A 140 -4.35 -11.73 -10.42
N LEU A 141 -5.45 -12.20 -11.01
CA LEU A 141 -6.05 -11.67 -12.22
C LEU A 141 -7.38 -11.00 -11.88
N LEU A 142 -7.64 -9.85 -12.47
CA LEU A 142 -8.94 -9.19 -12.43
C LEU A 142 -9.65 -9.49 -13.74
N VAL A 143 -10.84 -10.07 -13.64
CA VAL A 143 -11.60 -10.52 -14.81
C VAL A 143 -12.98 -9.91 -14.85
N ARG A 144 -13.51 -9.77 -16.07
CA ARG A 144 -14.85 -9.29 -16.35
C ARG A 144 -15.75 -10.47 -16.66
N ILE A 145 -16.87 -10.55 -15.94
CA ILE A 145 -17.87 -11.63 -16.06
C ILE A 145 -19.19 -10.99 -16.45
N HIS A 146 -19.74 -11.41 -17.58
CA HIS A 146 -21.04 -10.92 -18.08
C HIS A 146 -22.21 -11.81 -17.65
N LYS A 147 -21.94 -13.10 -17.44
CA LYS A 147 -22.95 -14.08 -17.08
C LYS A 147 -22.40 -15.01 -16.01
N GLU A 148 -23.20 -15.31 -15.01
CA GLU A 148 -22.79 -16.19 -13.90
C GLU A 148 -22.26 -17.56 -14.38
N LYS A 149 -22.78 -18.09 -15.49
CA LYS A 149 -22.28 -19.33 -16.08
C LYS A 149 -20.80 -19.28 -16.49
N GLU A 150 -20.25 -18.09 -16.71
CA GLU A 150 -18.84 -17.92 -17.05
C GLU A 150 -17.93 -18.22 -15.84
N LEU A 151 -18.42 -17.97 -14.62
CA LEU A 151 -17.69 -18.33 -13.40
C LEU A 151 -17.47 -19.83 -13.27
N ARG A 152 -18.42 -20.64 -13.75
CA ARG A 152 -18.33 -22.10 -13.69
C ARG A 152 -17.20 -22.64 -14.56
N LYS A 153 -16.88 -21.98 -15.67
CA LYS A 153 -15.74 -22.35 -16.52
C LYS A 153 -14.39 -22.19 -15.79
N LEU A 154 -14.34 -21.33 -14.79
CA LEU A 154 -13.15 -21.13 -13.97
C LEU A 154 -13.01 -22.21 -12.87
N ASP A 155 -14.03 -23.02 -12.62
CA ASP A 155 -13.99 -24.11 -11.63
C ASP A 155 -13.12 -25.27 -12.11
N ASP A 156 -12.96 -25.42 -13.42
CA ASP A 156 -12.13 -26.47 -14.04
C ASP A 156 -10.63 -26.10 -14.05
N LEU A 157 -10.28 -24.87 -13.66
CA LEU A 157 -8.91 -24.38 -13.61
C LEU A 157 -8.31 -24.54 -12.20
N ASP A 158 -7.60 -25.61 -11.96
CA ASP A 158 -7.08 -26.05 -10.66
C ASP A 158 -6.09 -25.08 -10.00
N PHE A 159 -5.48 -24.17 -10.78
CA PHE A 159 -4.58 -23.15 -10.30
C PHE A 159 -5.31 -21.92 -9.69
N ILE A 160 -6.64 -21.85 -9.80
CA ILE A 160 -7.45 -20.78 -9.18
C ILE A 160 -7.87 -21.24 -7.78
N THR A 161 -7.26 -20.62 -6.76
CA THR A 161 -7.52 -20.99 -5.36
C THR A 161 -8.74 -20.30 -4.76
N ARG A 162 -9.06 -19.10 -5.25
CA ARG A 162 -10.19 -18.31 -4.76
C ARG A 162 -10.69 -17.34 -5.83
N LYS A 163 -12.01 -17.18 -5.89
CA LYS A 163 -12.71 -16.17 -6.70
C LYS A 163 -13.39 -15.19 -5.74
N MET A 164 -13.12 -13.89 -5.88
CA MET A 164 -13.69 -12.86 -5.04
C MET A 164 -14.31 -11.77 -5.92
N LYS A 165 -15.58 -11.49 -5.70
CA LYS A 165 -16.28 -10.37 -6.32
C LYS A 165 -15.68 -9.04 -5.81
N VAL A 166 -15.47 -8.08 -6.68
CA VAL A 166 -14.86 -6.77 -6.39
C VAL A 166 -15.90 -5.67 -6.53
#